data_b25084293e1303854e46104bf29e0621
#
_entry.id   b25084293e1303854e46104bf29e0621
#
_cell.length_a   1.000
_cell.length_b   1.000
_cell.length_c   1.000
_cell.angle_alpha   90.00
_cell.angle_beta   90.00
_cell.angle_gamma   90.00
#
_symmetry.space_group_name_H-M   'P 1'
#
loop_
_entity.id
_entity.type
_entity.pdbx_description
1 polymer ?
#
loop_
_entity_poly.entity_id
_entity_poly.type
_entity_poly.pdbx_seq_one_letter_code
_entity_poly.pdbx_strand_id
1 'polypeptide(L)'
;MKTIYNLIMGDNRDINFQSTQRQNRILPEDSFGDWKWREALAELMVPLIGSLYRDGINIMIYGKSLVNESPVAIMKAHRFARQSDNNELSEFETYPMIEYIKTLNLHDCEIDVGEIAVKCPFFNEIKEDQSKIADYLNEELKDVINIKTKRPDEPMPIVLYGFGRIGRLLARMMTQTTGPGNYFRIKAIVIRKAAEDDIFKRASLLSRDSVHGPFDGTVRVDEDNSSLVVNGNAIKIIYASGPEEVNYSDYGIKNPLVIDNTGVWRDEEALSKHINSGASKVILTAPAKGDVKNVVFGINDHILDDSDNVISAASCTTNAIVPVLKAVNEEYSIKGGH
;
A
#
# COMPACT_ATOMS: atom_id res chain seq x y z
N MET A 1 27.33 -2.86 13.58
CA MET A 1 26.02 -3.52 13.69
C MET A 1 25.85 -4.41 14.93
N LYS A 2 26.84 -5.20 15.36
CA LYS A 2 26.80 -5.92 16.66
C LYS A 2 26.53 -5.02 17.88
N THR A 3 26.76 -3.70 17.78
CA THR A 3 26.77 -2.80 18.94
C THR A 3 25.37 -2.43 19.44
N ILE A 4 24.37 -2.23 18.56
CA ILE A 4 23.01 -1.81 18.95
C ILE A 4 22.23 -3.00 19.52
N TYR A 5 22.33 -4.15 18.87
CA TYR A 5 21.71 -5.39 19.35
C TYR A 5 22.24 -5.76 20.74
N ASN A 6 23.57 -5.69 20.95
CA ASN A 6 24.19 -5.94 22.23
C ASN A 6 23.91 -4.88 23.31
N LEU A 7 23.64 -3.61 22.90
CA LEU A 7 23.30 -2.52 23.82
C LEU A 7 21.88 -2.67 24.38
N ILE A 8 20.95 -3.18 23.57
CA ILE A 8 19.55 -3.42 23.94
C ILE A 8 19.42 -4.74 24.71
N MET A 9 20.21 -5.76 24.32
CA MET A 9 20.14 -7.09 24.92
C MET A 9 20.88 -7.21 26.25
N GLY A 10 21.66 -6.19 26.68
CA GLY A 10 22.39 -6.18 27.96
C GLY A 10 23.18 -7.46 28.21
N ASP A 11 24.05 -7.45 29.22
CA ASP A 11 24.87 -8.63 29.56
C ASP A 11 24.09 -9.76 30.31
N ASN A 12 22.76 -9.68 30.38
CA ASN A 12 21.90 -10.74 30.92
C ASN A 12 21.69 -11.86 29.89
N ARG A 13 22.75 -12.58 29.60
CA ARG A 13 22.78 -13.74 28.68
C ARG A 13 22.16 -15.01 29.22
N ASP A 14 21.47 -14.96 30.36
CA ASP A 14 20.83 -16.11 30.97
C ASP A 14 19.37 -16.35 30.56
N ILE A 15 18.87 -15.62 29.55
CA ILE A 15 17.61 -16.01 28.90
C ILE A 15 17.95 -17.13 27.92
N ASN A 16 17.76 -18.35 28.38
CA ASN A 16 17.93 -19.56 27.60
C ASN A 16 16.89 -19.57 26.48
N PHE A 17 17.21 -18.95 25.34
CA PHE A 17 16.41 -19.05 24.11
C PHE A 17 16.55 -20.46 23.56
N GLN A 18 15.87 -21.40 24.19
CA GLN A 18 15.76 -22.73 23.65
C GLN A 18 14.97 -22.63 22.31
N SER A 19 15.60 -23.14 21.27
CA SER A 19 15.01 -23.30 19.95
C SER A 19 13.66 -24.01 20.07
N THR A 20 12.58 -23.27 19.83
CA THR A 20 11.24 -23.84 19.83
C THR A 20 10.95 -24.43 18.47
N GLN A 21 10.63 -25.70 18.41
CA GLN A 21 10.04 -26.31 17.22
C GLN A 21 8.73 -25.61 16.88
N ARG A 22 8.44 -25.42 15.59
CA ARG A 22 7.28 -24.68 15.07
C ARG A 22 5.92 -25.11 15.69
N GLN A 23 5.83 -26.30 16.24
CA GLN A 23 4.59 -26.88 16.77
C GLN A 23 4.45 -26.87 18.29
N ASN A 24 5.54 -26.59 19.04
CA ASN A 24 5.55 -26.65 20.50
C ASN A 24 6.36 -25.51 21.09
N ARG A 25 5.86 -24.28 20.94
CA ARG A 25 6.48 -23.16 21.67
C ARG A 25 6.30 -23.41 23.17
N ILE A 26 7.41 -23.61 23.89
CA ILE A 26 7.40 -23.51 25.33
C ILE A 26 7.07 -22.07 25.67
N LEU A 27 5.96 -21.85 26.38
CA LEU A 27 5.63 -20.52 26.89
C LEU A 27 6.82 -20.03 27.72
N PRO A 28 7.29 -18.80 27.50
CA PRO A 28 8.38 -18.25 28.27
C PRO A 28 7.97 -18.25 29.75
N GLU A 29 8.91 -18.60 30.61
CA GLU A 29 8.71 -18.54 32.08
C GLU A 29 8.34 -17.10 32.48
N ASP A 30 8.87 -16.10 31.79
CA ASP A 30 8.52 -14.70 31.91
C ASP A 30 7.83 -14.18 30.64
N SER A 31 6.51 -14.27 30.58
CA SER A 31 5.71 -13.75 29.47
C SER A 31 5.77 -12.23 29.33
N PHE A 32 6.04 -11.51 30.43
CA PHE A 32 6.19 -10.06 30.39
C PHE A 32 7.56 -9.64 29.83
N GLY A 33 8.61 -10.39 30.17
CA GLY A 33 9.94 -10.22 29.57
C GLY A 33 9.92 -10.48 28.07
N ASP A 34 9.31 -11.60 27.63
CA ASP A 34 9.14 -11.92 26.20
C ASP A 34 8.40 -10.80 25.46
N TRP A 35 7.32 -10.29 26.04
CA TRP A 35 6.56 -9.20 25.44
C TRP A 35 7.41 -7.93 25.28
N LYS A 36 8.18 -7.54 26.29
CA LYS A 36 9.07 -6.37 26.23
C LYS A 36 10.13 -6.49 25.12
N TRP A 37 10.72 -7.67 24.98
CA TRP A 37 11.71 -7.91 23.94
C TRP A 37 11.12 -7.81 22.54
N ARG A 38 9.95 -8.37 22.36
CA ARG A 38 9.24 -8.32 21.09
C ARG A 38 8.81 -6.89 20.75
N GLU A 39 8.37 -6.12 21.74
CA GLU A 39 8.06 -4.70 21.57
C GLU A 39 9.31 -3.91 21.14
N ALA A 40 10.45 -4.13 21.81
CA ALA A 40 11.71 -3.49 21.48
C ALA A 40 12.18 -3.82 20.05
N LEU A 41 12.02 -5.08 19.60
CA LEU A 41 12.34 -5.48 18.23
C LEU A 41 11.39 -4.80 17.23
N ALA A 42 10.08 -4.75 17.54
CA ALA A 42 9.11 -4.05 16.71
C ALA A 42 9.40 -2.54 16.61
N GLU A 43 9.87 -1.92 17.68
CA GLU A 43 10.34 -0.53 17.66
C GLU A 43 11.55 -0.34 16.72
N LEU A 44 12.51 -1.27 16.74
CA LEU A 44 13.67 -1.24 15.85
C LEU A 44 13.28 -1.50 14.38
N MET A 45 12.23 -2.27 14.12
CA MET A 45 11.72 -2.49 12.76
C MET A 45 11.19 -1.20 12.11
N VAL A 46 10.57 -0.29 12.87
CA VAL A 46 9.92 0.91 12.32
C VAL A 46 10.86 1.74 11.45
N PRO A 47 12.06 2.17 11.89
CA PRO A 47 12.96 2.95 11.04
C PRO A 47 13.54 2.13 9.87
N LEU A 48 13.73 0.81 10.02
CA LEU A 48 14.19 -0.05 8.94
C LEU A 48 13.13 -0.15 7.83
N ILE A 49 11.88 -0.44 8.19
CA ILE A 49 10.75 -0.51 7.27
C ILE A 49 10.56 0.83 6.57
N GLY A 50 10.60 1.94 7.30
CA GLY A 50 10.49 3.27 6.73
C GLY A 50 11.62 3.60 5.74
N SER A 51 12.83 3.12 6.01
CA SER A 51 13.96 3.29 5.09
C SER A 51 13.79 2.44 3.82
N LEU A 52 13.39 1.17 3.96
CA LEU A 52 13.10 0.28 2.83
C LEU A 52 11.97 0.82 1.96
N TYR A 53 10.92 1.34 2.58
CA TYR A 53 9.80 1.94 1.85
C TYR A 53 10.23 3.17 1.01
N ARG A 54 11.17 3.99 1.51
CA ARG A 54 11.74 5.09 0.72
C ARG A 54 12.50 4.61 -0.51
N ASP A 55 13.07 3.42 -0.44
CA ASP A 55 13.74 2.75 -1.56
C ASP A 55 12.76 1.96 -2.45
N GLY A 56 11.44 2.07 -2.18
CA GLY A 56 10.37 1.42 -2.94
C GLY A 56 10.09 -0.02 -2.52
N ILE A 57 10.60 -0.46 -1.37
CA ILE A 57 10.43 -1.82 -0.88
C ILE A 57 9.34 -1.85 0.19
N ASN A 58 8.24 -2.55 -0.09
CA ASN A 58 7.14 -2.73 0.85
C ASN A 58 7.33 -4.04 1.64
N ILE A 59 7.57 -3.93 2.93
CA ILE A 59 7.69 -5.09 3.83
C ILE A 59 6.31 -5.47 4.35
N MET A 60 5.98 -6.75 4.23
CA MET A 60 4.69 -7.30 4.62
C MET A 60 4.85 -8.52 5.54
N ILE A 61 3.78 -8.84 6.27
CA ILE A 61 3.58 -10.10 6.99
C ILE A 61 2.20 -10.63 6.61
N TYR A 62 2.16 -11.78 5.92
CA TYR A 62 0.94 -12.42 5.44
C TYR A 62 0.02 -11.44 4.70
N GLY A 63 0.56 -10.76 3.71
CA GLY A 63 -0.13 -9.76 2.89
C GLY A 63 -0.43 -8.43 3.58
N LYS A 64 -0.13 -8.28 4.87
CA LYS A 64 -0.31 -7.02 5.59
C LYS A 64 0.96 -6.18 5.53
N SER A 65 0.91 -5.01 4.90
CA SER A 65 2.01 -4.03 4.89
C SER A 65 2.30 -3.54 6.31
N LEU A 66 3.59 -3.44 6.64
CA LEU A 66 4.08 -2.88 7.89
C LEU A 66 4.47 -1.39 7.79
N VAL A 67 4.25 -0.78 6.64
CA VAL A 67 4.60 0.63 6.40
C VAL A 67 3.72 1.55 7.24
N ASN A 68 4.36 2.48 7.95
CA ASN A 68 3.71 3.43 8.87
C ASN A 68 2.93 2.77 10.03
N GLU A 69 3.18 1.51 10.31
CA GLU A 69 2.56 0.82 11.43
C GLU A 69 3.28 1.10 12.75
N SER A 70 2.53 1.12 13.86
CA SER A 70 3.10 1.23 15.19
C SER A 70 3.74 -0.09 15.64
N PRO A 71 4.65 -0.10 16.63
CA PRO A 71 5.21 -1.33 17.19
C PRO A 71 4.15 -2.34 17.61
N VAL A 72 3.07 -1.86 18.26
CA VAL A 72 1.94 -2.71 18.66
C VAL A 72 1.21 -3.31 17.46
N ALA A 73 1.09 -2.56 16.36
CA ALA A 73 0.46 -3.07 15.14
C ALA A 73 1.33 -4.10 14.44
N ILE A 74 2.65 -3.93 14.45
CA ILE A 74 3.63 -4.93 13.96
C ILE A 74 3.51 -6.24 14.76
N MET A 75 3.48 -6.15 16.09
CA MET A 75 3.26 -7.32 16.96
C MET A 75 1.91 -8.01 16.69
N LYS A 76 0.86 -7.23 16.40
CA LYS A 76 -0.46 -7.80 16.03
C LYS A 76 -0.41 -8.53 14.69
N ALA A 77 0.36 -8.05 13.70
CA ALA A 77 0.54 -8.73 12.42
C ALA A 77 1.19 -10.11 12.61
N HIS A 78 2.24 -10.21 13.43
CA HIS A 78 2.86 -11.51 13.79
C HIS A 78 1.89 -12.43 14.52
N ARG A 79 1.09 -11.89 15.45
CA ARG A 79 0.06 -12.69 16.14
C ARG A 79 -0.99 -13.22 15.17
N PHE A 80 -1.42 -12.41 14.22
CA PHE A 80 -2.38 -12.85 13.20
C PHE A 80 -1.81 -13.99 12.36
N ALA A 81 -0.56 -13.88 11.90
CA ALA A 81 0.11 -14.94 11.15
C ALA A 81 0.15 -16.25 11.93
N ARG A 82 0.52 -16.19 13.22
CA ARG A 82 0.52 -17.38 14.11
C ARG A 82 -0.85 -18.03 14.23
N GLN A 83 -1.92 -17.23 14.34
CA GLN A 83 -3.28 -17.75 14.47
C GLN A 83 -3.81 -18.32 13.16
N SER A 84 -3.45 -17.73 12.02
CA SER A 84 -3.95 -18.13 10.72
C SER A 84 -3.29 -19.41 10.20
N ASP A 85 -2.01 -19.57 10.46
CA ASP A 85 -1.20 -20.64 9.88
C ASP A 85 -0.61 -21.61 10.94
N ASN A 86 -1.07 -21.48 12.19
CA ASN A 86 -0.64 -22.30 13.31
C ASN A 86 0.90 -22.45 13.41
N ASN A 87 1.62 -21.36 13.18
CA ASN A 87 3.08 -21.28 13.27
C ASN A 87 3.54 -20.42 14.46
N GLU A 88 4.83 -20.41 14.73
CA GLU A 88 5.42 -19.67 15.85
C GLU A 88 6.17 -18.39 15.40
N LEU A 89 5.77 -17.80 14.27
CA LEU A 89 6.37 -16.57 13.76
C LEU A 89 6.36 -15.46 14.81
N SER A 90 7.50 -14.81 15.00
CA SER A 90 7.63 -13.65 15.88
C SER A 90 8.62 -12.62 15.33
N GLU A 91 8.76 -11.52 16.04
CA GLU A 91 9.70 -10.45 15.73
C GLU A 91 11.16 -10.92 15.80
N PHE A 92 11.45 -11.98 16.56
CA PHE A 92 12.78 -12.57 16.65
C PHE A 92 13.25 -13.17 15.33
N GLU A 93 12.36 -13.72 14.54
CA GLU A 93 12.68 -14.33 13.26
C GLU A 93 12.71 -13.30 12.14
N THR A 94 11.77 -12.36 12.14
CA THR A 94 11.61 -11.41 11.04
C THR A 94 12.54 -10.21 11.13
N TYR A 95 12.87 -9.74 12.33
CA TYR A 95 13.77 -8.59 12.52
C TYR A 95 15.14 -8.79 11.83
N PRO A 96 15.89 -9.88 12.07
CA PRO A 96 17.19 -10.08 11.41
C PRO A 96 17.07 -10.25 9.90
N MET A 97 15.94 -10.76 9.40
CA MET A 97 15.68 -10.81 7.96
C MET A 97 15.53 -9.42 7.37
N ILE A 98 14.75 -8.54 8.02
CA ILE A 98 14.58 -7.14 7.58
C ILE A 98 15.92 -6.39 7.62
N GLU A 99 16.73 -6.60 8.65
CA GLU A 99 18.09 -6.02 8.71
C GLU A 99 18.94 -6.44 7.51
N TYR A 100 18.92 -7.73 7.16
CA TYR A 100 19.69 -8.24 6.03
C TYR A 100 19.11 -7.71 4.70
N ILE A 101 17.80 -7.74 4.51
CA ILE A 101 17.12 -7.19 3.32
C ILE A 101 17.56 -5.75 3.05
N LYS A 102 17.76 -4.93 4.11
CA LYS A 102 18.26 -3.55 3.96
C LYS A 102 19.66 -3.46 3.36
N THR A 103 20.45 -4.53 3.41
CA THR A 103 21.79 -4.56 2.81
C THR A 103 21.78 -4.96 1.32
N LEU A 104 20.65 -5.49 0.84
CA LEU A 104 20.49 -5.94 -0.54
C LEU A 104 20.18 -4.76 -1.47
N ASN A 105 20.60 -4.89 -2.72
CA ASN A 105 20.27 -3.95 -3.78
C ASN A 105 18.91 -4.29 -4.39
N LEU A 106 17.86 -3.87 -3.73
CA LEU A 106 16.46 -4.11 -4.09
C LEU A 106 15.77 -2.79 -4.43
N HIS A 107 14.85 -2.83 -5.37
CA HIS A 107 14.05 -1.69 -5.78
C HIS A 107 12.64 -2.13 -6.15
N ASP A 108 11.64 -1.31 -5.78
CA ASP A 108 10.23 -1.41 -6.21
C ASP A 108 9.67 -2.84 -6.14
N CYS A 109 9.76 -3.45 -4.98
CA CYS A 109 9.23 -4.79 -4.74
C CYS A 109 8.45 -4.88 -3.42
N GLU A 110 7.60 -5.89 -3.35
CA GLU A 110 6.90 -6.28 -2.13
C GLU A 110 7.51 -7.56 -1.59
N ILE A 111 7.84 -7.57 -0.31
CA ILE A 111 8.49 -8.71 0.35
C ILE A 111 7.67 -9.11 1.57
N ASP A 112 7.07 -10.27 1.51
CA ASP A 112 6.39 -10.87 2.66
C ASP A 112 7.41 -11.64 3.52
N VAL A 113 7.99 -10.93 4.50
CA VAL A 113 8.98 -11.52 5.40
C VAL A 113 8.38 -12.58 6.32
N GLY A 114 7.05 -12.52 6.56
CA GLY A 114 6.36 -13.51 7.35
C GLY A 114 6.32 -14.86 6.65
N GLU A 115 5.93 -14.88 5.38
CA GLU A 115 5.94 -16.11 4.57
C GLU A 115 7.35 -16.66 4.36
N ILE A 116 8.32 -15.81 4.06
CA ILE A 116 9.72 -16.19 3.90
C ILE A 116 10.26 -16.81 5.18
N ALA A 117 10.00 -16.19 6.33
CA ALA A 117 10.48 -16.72 7.60
C ALA A 117 9.88 -18.09 7.93
N VAL A 118 8.59 -18.29 7.71
CA VAL A 118 7.93 -19.56 7.99
C VAL A 118 8.43 -20.69 7.06
N LYS A 119 8.77 -20.38 5.82
CA LYS A 119 9.33 -21.34 4.86
C LYS A 119 10.80 -21.67 5.11
N CYS A 120 11.50 -20.88 5.92
CA CYS A 120 12.92 -21.05 6.17
C CYS A 120 13.23 -22.41 6.86
N PRO A 121 14.03 -23.30 6.24
CA PRO A 121 14.37 -24.59 6.83
C PRO A 121 15.21 -24.46 8.10
N PHE A 122 15.90 -23.31 8.26
CA PHE A 122 16.76 -23.00 9.42
C PHE A 122 16.08 -22.07 10.42
N PHE A 123 14.76 -22.02 10.42
CA PHE A 123 13.97 -21.10 11.26
C PHE A 123 14.41 -21.07 12.72
N ASN A 124 14.72 -22.26 13.28
CA ASN A 124 15.17 -22.40 14.67
C ASN A 124 16.65 -22.02 14.88
N GLU A 125 17.44 -21.96 13.80
CA GLU A 125 18.88 -21.69 13.84
C GLU A 125 19.20 -20.22 13.46
N ILE A 126 18.23 -19.48 12.97
CA ILE A 126 18.38 -18.07 12.53
C ILE A 126 19.01 -17.19 13.63
N LYS A 127 18.75 -17.50 14.90
CA LYS A 127 19.26 -16.75 16.04
C LYS A 127 20.76 -16.98 16.29
N GLU A 128 21.30 -18.11 15.87
CA GLU A 128 22.67 -18.54 16.19
C GLU A 128 23.65 -18.20 15.06
N ASP A 129 23.22 -18.23 13.82
CA ASP A 129 24.08 -18.03 12.65
C ASP A 129 23.45 -17.11 11.59
N GLN A 130 23.85 -15.84 11.64
CA GLN A 130 23.39 -14.82 10.67
C GLN A 130 23.88 -15.08 9.23
N SER A 131 24.95 -15.87 9.03
CA SER A 131 25.44 -16.18 7.68
C SER A 131 24.43 -17.04 6.92
N LYS A 132 23.74 -17.94 7.61
CA LYS A 132 22.70 -18.80 7.02
C LYS A 132 21.49 -17.99 6.52
N ILE A 133 21.15 -16.90 7.22
CA ILE A 133 20.08 -15.99 6.77
C ILE A 133 20.46 -15.35 5.44
N ALA A 134 21.71 -14.92 5.31
CA ALA A 134 22.20 -14.28 4.10
C ALA A 134 22.07 -15.20 2.89
N ASP A 135 22.56 -16.43 2.99
CA ASP A 135 22.49 -17.40 1.90
C ASP A 135 21.03 -17.74 1.53
N TYR A 136 20.19 -17.95 2.54
CA TYR A 136 18.77 -18.22 2.33
C TYR A 136 18.04 -17.07 1.65
N LEU A 137 18.18 -15.85 2.14
CA LEU A 137 17.51 -14.69 1.57
C LEU A 137 18.04 -14.32 0.19
N ASN A 138 19.34 -14.53 -0.08
CA ASN A 138 19.88 -14.35 -1.44
C ASN A 138 19.27 -15.33 -2.43
N GLU A 139 18.97 -16.56 -2.04
CA GLU A 139 18.30 -17.54 -2.90
C GLU A 139 16.81 -17.21 -3.09
N GLU A 140 16.09 -16.93 -1.99
CA GLU A 140 14.65 -16.61 -2.03
C GLU A 140 14.36 -15.32 -2.81
N LEU A 141 15.26 -14.33 -2.73
CA LEU A 141 15.09 -13.02 -3.36
C LEU A 141 15.88 -12.86 -4.66
N LYS A 142 16.52 -13.93 -5.19
CA LYS A 142 17.39 -13.86 -6.38
C LYS A 142 16.72 -13.21 -7.59
N ASP A 143 15.41 -13.42 -7.73
CA ASP A 143 14.61 -12.91 -8.86
C ASP A 143 14.31 -11.41 -8.76
N VAL A 144 14.53 -10.81 -7.58
CA VAL A 144 14.30 -9.37 -7.33
C VAL A 144 15.57 -8.60 -6.97
N ILE A 145 16.67 -9.29 -6.66
CA ILE A 145 17.97 -8.66 -6.37
C ILE A 145 18.60 -8.14 -7.67
N ASN A 146 19.10 -6.89 -7.65
CA ASN A 146 19.74 -6.21 -8.77
C ASN A 146 18.85 -5.99 -10.00
N ILE A 147 17.53 -6.13 -9.88
CA ILE A 147 16.63 -5.72 -10.94
C ILE A 147 16.64 -4.19 -11.03
N LYS A 148 17.01 -3.68 -12.19
CA LYS A 148 16.86 -2.25 -12.50
C LYS A 148 15.40 -1.99 -12.82
N THR A 149 14.63 -1.57 -11.83
CA THR A 149 13.30 -1.04 -12.12
C THR A 149 13.43 0.36 -12.71
N LYS A 150 12.57 0.66 -13.68
CA LYS A 150 12.47 2.00 -14.25
C LYS A 150 11.60 2.86 -13.35
N ARG A 151 12.01 3.04 -12.09
CA ARG A 151 11.31 4.00 -11.24
C ARG A 151 11.51 5.38 -11.86
N PRO A 152 10.44 6.11 -12.20
CA PRO A 152 10.59 7.47 -12.67
C PRO A 152 11.14 8.33 -11.51
N ASP A 153 12.03 9.26 -11.84
CA ASP A 153 12.63 10.19 -10.88
C ASP A 153 11.57 11.04 -10.14
N GLU A 154 10.40 11.20 -10.76
CA GLU A 154 9.26 11.91 -10.18
C GLU A 154 8.04 10.99 -10.05
N PRO A 155 7.26 11.12 -8.96
CA PRO A 155 6.01 10.39 -8.80
C PRO A 155 5.03 10.66 -9.95
N MET A 156 4.35 9.63 -10.42
CA MET A 156 3.29 9.77 -11.43
C MET A 156 2.21 10.74 -10.93
N PRO A 157 1.94 11.79 -11.69
CA PRO A 157 0.90 12.75 -11.30
C PRO A 157 -0.48 12.13 -11.45
N ILE A 158 -1.28 12.24 -10.38
CA ILE A 158 -2.68 11.79 -10.35
C ILE A 158 -3.60 13.00 -10.40
N VAL A 159 -4.63 12.90 -11.21
CA VAL A 159 -5.75 13.82 -11.21
C VAL A 159 -7.02 13.06 -10.80
N LEU A 160 -7.66 13.49 -9.73
CA LEU A 160 -8.97 12.98 -9.34
C LEU A 160 -10.05 13.79 -10.04
N TYR A 161 -10.72 13.20 -11.00
CA TYR A 161 -11.83 13.83 -11.70
C TYR A 161 -13.15 13.45 -11.02
N GLY A 162 -13.79 14.43 -10.37
CA GLY A 162 -14.90 14.22 -9.46
C GLY A 162 -14.43 13.99 -7.99
N PHE A 163 -15.03 14.74 -7.06
CA PHE A 163 -14.69 14.71 -5.64
C PHE A 163 -15.91 14.37 -4.77
N GLY A 164 -16.62 13.33 -5.20
CA GLY A 164 -17.66 12.65 -4.42
C GLY A 164 -17.04 11.81 -3.28
N ARG A 165 -17.80 10.86 -2.72
CA ARG A 165 -17.31 10.00 -1.64
C ARG A 165 -16.07 9.21 -2.08
N ILE A 166 -16.11 8.55 -3.22
CA ILE A 166 -14.99 7.74 -3.74
C ILE A 166 -13.74 8.61 -3.95
N GLY A 167 -13.86 9.74 -4.65
CA GLY A 167 -12.72 10.64 -4.86
C GLY A 167 -12.10 11.15 -3.55
N ARG A 168 -12.92 11.43 -2.53
CA ARG A 168 -12.42 11.84 -1.20
C ARG A 168 -11.72 10.70 -0.47
N LEU A 169 -12.24 9.48 -0.53
CA LEU A 169 -11.59 8.33 0.08
C LEU A 169 -10.26 8.00 -0.58
N LEU A 170 -10.20 8.03 -1.91
CA LEU A 170 -8.95 7.90 -2.65
C LEU A 170 -7.94 8.98 -2.26
N ALA A 171 -8.41 10.25 -2.15
CA ALA A 171 -7.54 11.34 -1.71
C ALA A 171 -6.99 11.10 -0.30
N ARG A 172 -7.80 10.62 0.64
CA ARG A 172 -7.35 10.26 1.99
C ARG A 172 -6.30 9.16 1.95
N MET A 173 -6.60 8.03 1.30
CA MET A 173 -5.69 6.89 1.19
C MET A 173 -4.35 7.31 0.58
N MET A 174 -4.37 7.99 -0.56
CA MET A 174 -3.16 8.39 -1.27
C MET A 174 -2.34 9.43 -0.50
N THR A 175 -2.97 10.32 0.27
CA THR A 175 -2.24 11.34 1.06
C THR A 175 -1.75 10.82 2.41
N GLN A 176 -2.33 9.75 2.95
CA GLN A 176 -1.82 9.07 4.14
C GLN A 176 -0.54 8.30 3.86
N THR A 177 -0.40 7.78 2.64
CA THR A 177 0.76 6.98 2.23
C THR A 177 1.83 7.82 1.50
N THR A 178 1.63 9.13 1.31
CA THR A 178 2.60 9.98 0.61
C THR A 178 3.91 10.09 1.37
N GLY A 179 4.98 9.68 0.72
CA GLY A 179 6.36 9.78 1.18
C GLY A 179 7.32 9.69 -0.02
N PRO A 180 8.63 9.76 0.19
CA PRO A 180 9.62 9.62 -0.89
C PRO A 180 9.52 8.28 -1.64
N GLY A 181 8.99 7.24 -0.99
CA GLY A 181 8.73 5.93 -1.59
C GLY A 181 7.44 5.84 -2.41
N ASN A 182 6.60 6.87 -2.44
CA ASN A 182 5.31 6.79 -3.11
C ASN A 182 5.43 7.04 -4.62
N TYR A 183 4.87 6.11 -5.39
CA TYR A 183 4.84 6.15 -6.85
C TYR A 183 3.86 7.20 -7.40
N PHE A 184 2.85 7.55 -6.64
CA PHE A 184 1.73 8.38 -7.08
C PHE A 184 1.62 9.65 -6.26
N ARG A 185 1.33 10.76 -6.91
CA ARG A 185 1.07 12.03 -6.22
C ARG A 185 -0.15 12.73 -6.80
N ILE A 186 -1.12 13.02 -5.95
CA ILE A 186 -2.28 13.81 -6.37
C ILE A 186 -1.80 15.24 -6.63
N LYS A 187 -1.96 15.71 -7.88
CA LYS A 187 -1.62 17.06 -8.30
C LYS A 187 -2.85 17.95 -8.43
N ALA A 188 -3.98 17.39 -8.83
CA ALA A 188 -5.21 18.16 -8.97
C ALA A 188 -6.46 17.32 -8.65
N ILE A 189 -7.51 18.05 -8.31
CA ILE A 189 -8.88 17.58 -8.21
C ILE A 189 -9.73 18.43 -9.14
N VAL A 190 -10.44 17.81 -10.07
CA VAL A 190 -11.34 18.51 -11.01
C VAL A 190 -12.78 18.33 -10.53
N ILE A 191 -13.50 19.44 -10.40
CA ILE A 191 -14.89 19.47 -9.92
C ILE A 191 -15.71 20.51 -10.66
N ARG A 192 -17.03 20.34 -10.64
CA ARG A 192 -17.94 21.42 -11.05
C ARG A 192 -18.04 22.45 -9.92
N LYS A 193 -17.96 23.73 -10.27
CA LYS A 193 -18.17 24.81 -9.31
C LYS A 193 -19.65 24.83 -8.90
N ALA A 194 -19.92 24.73 -7.61
CA ALA A 194 -21.29 24.73 -7.08
C ALA A 194 -21.66 26.05 -6.38
N ALA A 195 -20.67 26.72 -5.74
CA ALA A 195 -20.84 27.98 -5.05
C ALA A 195 -19.50 28.72 -4.94
N GLU A 196 -19.48 29.95 -4.44
CA GLU A 196 -18.22 30.70 -4.27
C GLU A 196 -17.31 30.07 -3.21
N ASP A 197 -17.89 29.56 -2.14
CA ASP A 197 -17.20 28.90 -1.00
C ASP A 197 -16.98 27.39 -1.19
N ASP A 198 -17.13 26.89 -2.43
CA ASP A 198 -17.08 25.44 -2.72
C ASP A 198 -15.80 24.78 -2.23
N ILE A 199 -14.65 25.46 -2.31
CA ILE A 199 -13.37 24.91 -1.87
C ILE A 199 -13.37 24.60 -0.36
N PHE A 200 -13.96 25.45 0.48
CA PHE A 200 -14.09 25.22 1.93
C PHE A 200 -15.01 24.05 2.23
N LYS A 201 -16.09 23.92 1.47
CA LYS A 201 -16.99 22.78 1.56
C LYS A 201 -16.25 21.48 1.21
N ARG A 202 -15.41 21.48 0.17
CA ARG A 202 -14.60 20.31 -0.21
C ARG A 202 -13.58 19.95 0.86
N ALA A 203 -12.90 20.92 1.44
CA ALA A 203 -11.98 20.73 2.57
C ALA A 203 -12.71 20.10 3.78
N SER A 204 -13.86 20.64 4.15
CA SER A 204 -14.68 20.11 5.24
C SER A 204 -15.14 18.67 4.99
N LEU A 205 -15.59 18.36 3.77
CA LEU A 205 -16.02 17.02 3.38
C LEU A 205 -14.86 16.03 3.29
N LEU A 206 -13.64 16.47 2.99
CA LEU A 206 -12.44 15.65 3.04
C LEU A 206 -12.06 15.32 4.47
N SER A 207 -12.15 16.31 5.36
CA SER A 207 -11.81 16.16 6.78
C SER A 207 -12.80 15.29 7.55
N ARG A 208 -14.07 15.19 7.11
CA ARG A 208 -15.13 14.49 7.81
C ARG A 208 -15.96 13.65 6.85
N ASP A 209 -16.07 12.38 7.12
CA ASP A 209 -16.96 11.47 6.40
C ASP A 209 -17.90 10.77 7.38
N SER A 210 -19.18 10.69 7.03
CA SER A 210 -20.22 10.14 7.91
C SER A 210 -20.13 8.63 8.12
N VAL A 211 -19.42 7.92 7.23
CA VAL A 211 -19.26 6.46 7.29
C VAL A 211 -17.86 6.09 7.77
N HIS A 212 -16.82 6.77 7.24
CA HIS A 212 -15.42 6.43 7.47
C HIS A 212 -14.76 7.30 8.55
N GLY A 213 -15.53 8.15 9.20
CA GLY A 213 -15.06 8.98 10.30
C GLY A 213 -14.15 10.16 9.88
N PRO A 214 -13.49 10.77 10.86
CA PRO A 214 -12.56 11.87 10.60
C PRO A 214 -11.35 11.40 9.79
N PHE A 215 -10.77 12.33 9.02
CA PHE A 215 -9.49 12.11 8.36
C PHE A 215 -8.35 12.22 9.37
N ASP A 216 -7.49 11.23 9.41
CA ASP A 216 -6.28 11.27 10.23
C ASP A 216 -5.18 12.04 9.48
N GLY A 217 -5.26 13.36 9.57
CA GLY A 217 -4.35 14.25 8.88
C GLY A 217 -4.82 15.70 8.90
N THR A 218 -4.06 16.57 8.25
CA THR A 218 -4.34 18.00 8.16
C THR A 218 -4.89 18.38 6.79
N VAL A 219 -5.94 19.22 6.78
CA VAL A 219 -6.50 19.80 5.56
C VAL A 219 -6.60 21.31 5.75
N ARG A 220 -5.97 22.08 4.88
CA ARG A 220 -6.06 23.54 4.83
C ARG A 220 -6.46 23.99 3.44
N VAL A 221 -7.14 25.12 3.36
CA VAL A 221 -7.45 25.81 2.11
C VAL A 221 -6.39 26.85 1.86
N ASP A 222 -5.89 26.88 0.65
CA ASP A 222 -5.04 27.94 0.10
C ASP A 222 -5.86 28.60 -1.03
N GLU A 223 -6.50 29.72 -0.68
CA GLU A 223 -7.40 30.44 -1.59
C GLU A 223 -6.62 31.09 -2.73
N ASP A 224 -5.47 31.70 -2.43
CA ASP A 224 -4.66 32.42 -3.40
C ASP A 224 -4.23 31.51 -4.55
N ASN A 225 -3.93 30.26 -4.22
CA ASN A 225 -3.54 29.24 -5.19
C ASN A 225 -4.69 28.32 -5.60
N SER A 226 -5.92 28.55 -5.14
CA SER A 226 -7.07 27.65 -5.37
C SER A 226 -6.69 26.19 -5.14
N SER A 227 -6.16 25.89 -3.94
CA SER A 227 -5.61 24.57 -3.63
C SER A 227 -6.04 24.07 -2.25
N LEU A 228 -6.11 22.76 -2.09
CA LEU A 228 -6.17 22.10 -0.79
C LEU A 228 -4.77 21.66 -0.40
N VAL A 229 -4.32 22.01 0.79
CA VAL A 229 -3.06 21.50 1.35
C VAL A 229 -3.41 20.37 2.31
N VAL A 230 -3.13 19.15 1.88
CA VAL A 230 -3.45 17.91 2.61
C VAL A 230 -2.15 17.24 3.04
N ASN A 231 -1.93 17.11 4.34
CA ASN A 231 -0.66 16.58 4.90
C ASN A 231 0.58 17.23 4.26
N GLY A 232 0.53 18.56 4.04
CA GLY A 232 1.61 19.31 3.41
C GLY A 232 1.67 19.24 1.87
N ASN A 233 0.86 18.39 1.23
CA ASN A 233 0.79 18.30 -0.23
C ASN A 233 -0.23 19.29 -0.78
N ALA A 234 0.21 20.23 -1.63
CA ALA A 234 -0.68 21.14 -2.33
C ALA A 234 -1.36 20.41 -3.52
N ILE A 235 -2.68 20.38 -3.49
CA ILE A 235 -3.53 19.75 -4.50
C ILE A 235 -4.37 20.85 -5.16
N LYS A 236 -4.15 21.09 -6.44
CA LYS A 236 -4.87 22.12 -7.19
C LYS A 236 -6.34 21.77 -7.34
N ILE A 237 -7.23 22.74 -7.11
CA ILE A 237 -8.65 22.60 -7.45
C ILE A 237 -8.87 23.23 -8.81
N ILE A 238 -9.39 22.45 -9.76
CA ILE A 238 -9.72 22.87 -11.11
C ILE A 238 -11.23 22.80 -11.25
N TYR A 239 -11.84 23.86 -11.74
CA TYR A 239 -13.27 23.91 -11.99
C TYR A 239 -13.53 23.70 -13.48
N ALA A 240 -14.29 22.63 -13.80
CA ALA A 240 -14.70 22.30 -15.17
C ALA A 240 -16.03 21.54 -15.18
N SER A 241 -16.80 21.69 -16.25
CA SER A 241 -18.07 20.98 -16.46
C SER A 241 -17.89 19.68 -17.24
N GLY A 242 -16.86 19.60 -18.06
CA GLY A 242 -16.50 18.43 -18.86
C GLY A 242 -14.99 18.25 -19.00
N PRO A 243 -14.52 17.05 -19.37
CA PRO A 243 -13.10 16.77 -19.56
C PRO A 243 -12.45 17.66 -20.63
N GLU A 244 -13.19 17.99 -21.66
CA GLU A 244 -12.77 18.84 -22.78
C GLU A 244 -12.47 20.28 -22.40
N GLU A 245 -12.92 20.74 -21.23
CA GLU A 245 -12.65 22.09 -20.72
C GLU A 245 -11.33 22.20 -19.97
N VAL A 246 -10.62 21.07 -19.78
CA VAL A 246 -9.38 21.01 -19.01
C VAL A 246 -8.22 20.65 -19.91
N ASN A 247 -7.15 21.46 -19.84
CA ASN A 247 -5.85 21.07 -20.35
C ASN A 247 -4.89 20.98 -19.16
N TYR A 248 -4.48 19.79 -18.80
CA TYR A 248 -3.65 19.56 -17.61
C TYR A 248 -2.29 20.24 -17.68
N SER A 249 -1.76 20.43 -18.88
CA SER A 249 -0.46 21.12 -19.08
C SER A 249 -0.49 22.59 -18.66
N ASP A 250 -1.65 23.26 -18.71
CA ASP A 250 -1.82 24.66 -18.27
C ASP A 250 -1.60 24.81 -16.76
N TYR A 251 -1.72 23.70 -16.02
CA TYR A 251 -1.47 23.63 -14.57
C TYR A 251 -0.12 23.01 -14.25
N GLY A 252 0.75 22.83 -15.25
CA GLY A 252 2.07 22.20 -15.07
C GLY A 252 2.02 20.69 -14.79
N ILE A 253 0.88 20.04 -15.09
CA ILE A 253 0.70 18.60 -14.86
C ILE A 253 0.88 17.90 -16.21
N LYS A 254 1.94 17.10 -16.34
CA LYS A 254 2.27 16.40 -17.57
C LYS A 254 1.87 14.94 -17.49
N ASN A 255 1.17 14.45 -18.50
CA ASN A 255 0.79 13.03 -18.65
C ASN A 255 0.19 12.41 -17.38
N PRO A 256 -0.80 13.02 -16.71
CA PRO A 256 -1.35 12.46 -15.50
C PRO A 256 -2.11 11.15 -15.75
N LEU A 257 -2.15 10.30 -14.74
CA LEU A 257 -3.18 9.29 -14.61
C LEU A 257 -4.45 9.98 -14.08
N VAL A 258 -5.51 9.95 -14.86
CA VAL A 258 -6.81 10.49 -14.44
C VAL A 258 -7.66 9.38 -13.83
N ILE A 259 -8.16 9.61 -12.62
CA ILE A 259 -9.12 8.71 -11.97
C ILE A 259 -10.50 9.40 -12.00
N ASP A 260 -11.38 8.91 -12.87
CA ASP A 260 -12.74 9.43 -12.98
C ASP A 260 -13.66 8.80 -11.92
N ASN A 261 -14.07 9.62 -10.98
CA ASN A 261 -14.93 9.24 -9.87
C ASN A 261 -16.38 9.74 -10.06
N THR A 262 -16.71 10.26 -11.24
CA THR A 262 -18.04 10.85 -11.50
C THR A 262 -19.07 9.79 -11.86
N GLY A 263 -18.65 8.73 -12.56
CA GLY A 263 -19.54 7.73 -13.14
C GLY A 263 -20.49 8.28 -14.21
N VAL A 264 -20.20 9.47 -14.73
CA VAL A 264 -20.99 10.12 -15.79
C VAL A 264 -20.59 9.56 -17.15
N TRP A 265 -19.31 9.56 -17.43
CA TRP A 265 -18.72 9.00 -18.65
C TRP A 265 -18.37 7.54 -18.41
N ARG A 266 -18.90 6.61 -19.25
CA ARG A 266 -18.76 5.17 -18.99
C ARG A 266 -18.32 4.34 -20.18
N ASP A 267 -18.32 4.91 -21.35
CA ASP A 267 -17.85 4.28 -22.59
C ASP A 267 -16.49 4.84 -23.00
N GLU A 268 -15.83 4.15 -23.92
CA GLU A 268 -14.50 4.50 -24.36
C GLU A 268 -14.43 5.89 -25.01
N GLU A 269 -15.40 6.25 -25.81
CA GLU A 269 -15.43 7.55 -26.50
C GLU A 269 -15.49 8.71 -25.48
N ALA A 270 -16.38 8.59 -24.50
CA ALA A 270 -16.55 9.63 -23.48
C ALA A 270 -15.34 9.73 -22.54
N LEU A 271 -14.73 8.59 -22.15
CA LEU A 271 -13.55 8.56 -21.29
C LEU A 271 -12.28 9.01 -22.03
N SER A 272 -12.19 8.76 -23.33
CA SER A 272 -11.07 9.22 -24.18
C SER A 272 -10.94 10.74 -24.26
N LYS A 273 -11.98 11.49 -23.89
CA LYS A 273 -11.89 12.95 -23.74
C LYS A 273 -10.82 13.38 -22.73
N HIS A 274 -10.60 12.58 -21.68
CA HIS A 274 -9.51 12.82 -20.73
C HIS A 274 -8.12 12.65 -21.38
N ILE A 275 -7.98 11.66 -22.26
CA ILE A 275 -6.74 11.45 -23.03
C ILE A 275 -6.46 12.66 -23.91
N ASN A 276 -7.49 13.16 -24.62
CA ASN A 276 -7.39 14.34 -25.46
C ASN A 276 -7.04 15.61 -24.65
N SER A 277 -7.38 15.63 -23.37
CA SER A 277 -7.05 16.71 -22.41
C SER A 277 -5.64 16.57 -21.80
N GLY A 278 -4.85 15.58 -22.26
CA GLY A 278 -3.45 15.37 -21.88
C GLY A 278 -3.21 14.30 -20.82
N ALA A 279 -4.19 13.46 -20.49
CA ALA A 279 -3.98 12.32 -19.62
C ALA A 279 -3.18 11.21 -20.33
N SER A 280 -2.33 10.49 -19.61
CA SER A 280 -1.65 9.32 -20.11
C SER A 280 -2.54 8.07 -20.09
N LYS A 281 -3.31 7.91 -19.02
CA LYS A 281 -4.28 6.82 -18.82
C LYS A 281 -5.48 7.32 -18.03
N VAL A 282 -6.60 6.61 -18.15
CA VAL A 282 -7.84 6.89 -17.43
C VAL A 282 -8.32 5.65 -16.69
N ILE A 283 -8.62 5.79 -15.42
CA ILE A 283 -9.29 4.76 -14.62
C ILE A 283 -10.66 5.27 -14.20
N LEU A 284 -11.70 4.59 -14.65
CA LEU A 284 -13.07 4.84 -14.20
C LEU A 284 -13.34 4.05 -12.90
N THR A 285 -13.85 4.71 -11.85
CA THR A 285 -14.23 4.04 -10.59
C THR A 285 -15.70 3.62 -10.56
N ALA A 286 -16.26 3.29 -11.71
CA ALA A 286 -17.63 2.79 -11.89
C ALA A 286 -17.63 1.75 -13.03
N PRO A 287 -18.68 0.91 -13.15
CA PRO A 287 -18.76 -0.05 -14.24
C PRO A 287 -18.78 0.66 -15.60
N ALA A 288 -17.84 0.28 -16.45
CA ALA A 288 -17.78 0.75 -17.82
C ALA A 288 -18.79 0.02 -18.72
N LYS A 289 -19.09 0.63 -19.86
CA LYS A 289 -19.92 0.09 -20.93
C LYS A 289 -19.09 -0.17 -22.19
N GLY A 290 -19.61 -1.01 -23.08
CA GLY A 290 -18.93 -1.35 -24.33
C GLY A 290 -17.69 -2.20 -24.08
N ASP A 291 -16.63 -1.92 -24.83
CA ASP A 291 -15.40 -2.74 -24.84
C ASP A 291 -14.36 -2.35 -23.77
N VAL A 292 -14.65 -1.33 -22.96
CA VAL A 292 -13.75 -0.94 -21.87
C VAL A 292 -13.60 -2.08 -20.85
N LYS A 293 -12.38 -2.52 -20.61
CA LYS A 293 -12.08 -3.60 -19.68
C LYS A 293 -12.49 -3.23 -18.25
N ASN A 294 -13.38 -4.03 -17.65
CA ASN A 294 -13.75 -3.92 -16.24
C ASN A 294 -12.86 -4.87 -15.44
N VAL A 295 -12.02 -4.32 -14.57
CA VAL A 295 -10.95 -5.06 -13.89
C VAL A 295 -11.20 -5.11 -12.38
N VAL A 296 -11.04 -6.31 -11.82
CA VAL A 296 -10.98 -6.55 -10.38
C VAL A 296 -9.58 -7.06 -10.08
N PHE A 297 -8.83 -6.32 -9.27
CA PHE A 297 -7.45 -6.66 -8.92
C PHE A 297 -7.34 -8.05 -8.26
N GLY A 298 -6.33 -8.83 -8.67
CA GLY A 298 -6.12 -10.20 -8.22
C GLY A 298 -7.09 -11.24 -8.81
N ILE A 299 -8.01 -10.82 -9.69
CA ILE A 299 -8.99 -11.70 -10.34
C ILE A 299 -8.75 -11.79 -11.84
N ASN A 300 -8.82 -10.66 -12.52
CA ASN A 300 -8.69 -10.60 -13.97
C ASN A 300 -7.78 -9.47 -14.46
N ASP A 301 -6.94 -8.91 -13.60
CA ASP A 301 -5.97 -7.86 -13.93
C ASP A 301 -4.94 -8.32 -14.97
N HIS A 302 -4.71 -9.63 -15.11
CA HIS A 302 -3.88 -10.22 -16.16
C HIS A 302 -4.40 -9.98 -17.60
N ILE A 303 -5.64 -9.51 -17.76
CA ILE A 303 -6.18 -9.15 -19.09
C ILE A 303 -5.69 -7.79 -19.58
N LEU A 304 -5.07 -6.98 -18.70
CA LEU A 304 -4.55 -5.67 -19.05
C LEU A 304 -3.24 -5.80 -19.83
N ASP A 305 -3.07 -4.89 -20.77
CA ASP A 305 -1.82 -4.71 -21.50
C ASP A 305 -1.44 -3.22 -21.58
N ASP A 306 -0.24 -2.93 -22.07
CA ASP A 306 0.30 -1.56 -22.12
C ASP A 306 -0.51 -0.62 -23.02
N SER A 307 -1.27 -1.15 -23.97
CA SER A 307 -2.09 -0.38 -24.91
C SER A 307 -3.42 0.09 -24.29
N ASP A 308 -3.82 -0.47 -23.16
CA ASP A 308 -5.04 -0.09 -22.46
C ASP A 308 -4.90 1.29 -21.83
N ASN A 309 -5.37 2.31 -22.52
CA ASN A 309 -5.33 3.68 -22.02
C ASN A 309 -6.57 4.07 -21.21
N VAL A 310 -7.66 3.32 -21.38
CA VAL A 310 -8.92 3.52 -20.67
C VAL A 310 -9.37 2.21 -20.06
N ILE A 311 -9.45 2.18 -18.74
CA ILE A 311 -9.87 0.98 -17.98
C ILE A 311 -10.90 1.34 -16.90
N SER A 312 -11.61 0.34 -16.42
CA SER A 312 -12.56 0.49 -15.32
C SER A 312 -12.15 -0.40 -14.16
N ALA A 313 -12.20 0.14 -12.95
CA ALA A 313 -12.05 -0.62 -11.70
C ALA A 313 -13.34 -1.39 -11.31
N ALA A 314 -14.25 -1.62 -12.26
CA ALA A 314 -15.55 -2.28 -12.09
C ALA A 314 -16.45 -1.58 -11.04
N SER A 315 -17.40 -2.30 -10.45
CA SER A 315 -18.29 -1.77 -9.42
C SER A 315 -17.83 -2.16 -8.02
N CYS A 316 -18.27 -1.40 -7.01
CA CYS A 316 -18.04 -1.74 -5.60
C CYS A 316 -18.60 -3.13 -5.23
N THR A 317 -19.77 -3.50 -5.77
CA THR A 317 -20.37 -4.83 -5.55
C THR A 317 -19.55 -5.92 -6.24
N THR A 318 -19.08 -5.70 -7.46
CA THR A 318 -18.21 -6.66 -8.16
C THR A 318 -16.92 -6.89 -7.38
N ASN A 319 -16.27 -5.82 -6.93
CA ASN A 319 -15.05 -5.93 -6.12
C ASN A 319 -15.28 -6.63 -4.77
N ALA A 320 -16.47 -6.52 -4.19
CA ALA A 320 -16.80 -7.20 -2.93
C ALA A 320 -17.09 -8.69 -3.11
N ILE A 321 -17.77 -9.06 -4.19
CA ILE A 321 -18.33 -10.42 -4.38
C ILE A 321 -17.34 -11.34 -5.11
N VAL A 322 -16.71 -10.87 -6.19
CA VAL A 322 -15.94 -11.73 -7.09
C VAL A 322 -14.73 -12.41 -6.42
N PRO A 323 -13.96 -11.74 -5.54
CA PRO A 323 -12.88 -12.42 -4.81
C PRO A 323 -13.37 -13.57 -3.94
N VAL A 324 -14.52 -13.39 -3.28
CA VAL A 324 -15.14 -14.43 -2.45
C VAL A 324 -15.62 -15.60 -3.32
N LEU A 325 -16.29 -15.29 -4.44
CA LEU A 325 -16.73 -16.32 -5.39
C LEU A 325 -15.55 -17.07 -5.99
N LYS A 326 -14.43 -16.39 -6.29
CA LYS A 326 -13.22 -17.06 -6.79
C LYS A 326 -12.71 -18.06 -5.77
N ALA A 327 -12.50 -17.66 -4.53
CA ALA A 327 -12.02 -18.55 -3.47
C ALA A 327 -12.94 -19.77 -3.26
N VAL A 328 -14.27 -19.54 -3.21
CA VAL A 328 -15.25 -20.64 -3.08
C VAL A 328 -15.24 -21.55 -4.31
N ASN A 329 -15.10 -20.99 -5.51
CA ASN A 329 -15.10 -21.78 -6.74
C ASN A 329 -13.83 -22.65 -6.87
N GLU A 330 -12.69 -22.14 -6.46
CA GLU A 330 -11.42 -22.88 -6.48
C GLU A 330 -11.47 -24.10 -5.55
N GLU A 331 -12.11 -23.97 -4.38
CA GLU A 331 -12.19 -25.03 -3.40
C GLU A 331 -13.37 -26.00 -3.65
N TYR A 332 -14.54 -25.50 -4.02
CA TYR A 332 -15.79 -26.27 -4.05
C TYR A 332 -16.46 -26.39 -5.42
N SER A 333 -15.97 -25.70 -6.44
CA SER A 333 -16.55 -25.71 -7.80
C SER A 333 -18.03 -25.28 -7.85
N ILE A 334 -18.28 -23.97 -7.95
CA ILE A 334 -19.63 -23.40 -8.03
C ILE A 334 -20.34 -23.89 -9.31
N LYS A 335 -21.52 -24.49 -9.17
CA LYS A 335 -22.35 -24.96 -10.29
C LYS A 335 -23.43 -23.97 -10.71
N GLY A 336 -23.77 -23.03 -9.88
CA GLY A 336 -24.75 -21.98 -10.14
C GLY A 336 -25.04 -21.13 -8.92
N GLY A 337 -25.71 -19.99 -9.10
CA GLY A 337 -26.09 -19.05 -8.06
C GLY A 337 -27.19 -18.10 -8.53
N HIS A 338 -27.89 -17.51 -7.57
CA HIS A 338 -28.90 -16.49 -7.79
C HIS A 338 -28.61 -15.27 -6.94
#